data_a674343d48bb5839eb2dc1ce33319f83
#
_entry.id   a674343d48bb5839eb2dc1ce33319f83
#
_cell.length_a   1.000
_cell.length_b   1.000
_cell.length_c   1.000
_cell.angle_alpha   90.00
_cell.angle_beta   90.00
_cell.angle_gamma   90.00
#
_symmetry.space_group_name_H-M   'P 1'
#
loop_
_entity.id
_entity.type
_entity.pdbx_description
1 polymer ?
#
loop_
_entity_poly.entity_id
_entity_poly.type
_entity_poly.pdbx_seq_one_letter_code
_entity_poly.pdbx_strand_id
1 'polypeptide(L)'
;MKTTIVAMMTALVLSVSSCRVSLGNGFSERIEPSENIVKAKYPQEAFDKIDNHVVGKIQVVQSKDNKSRVTLSAPDNYIELFEFKNKDGELDIQFADRNVNIDADNVTIIIYTPNVSEIENSGAADICMDELTTDELEIKNSGVGAFKMAKVTARKLDVSCSGVGSITIEGKTDEAEYSC
;
A
#
# COMPACT_ATOMS: atom_id res chain seq x y z
N MET A 1 -73.19 42.14 -13.08
CA MET A 1 -71.76 42.02 -13.51
C MET A 1 -71.00 41.55 -12.30
N LYS A 2 -70.56 40.27 -12.36
CA LYS A 2 -69.76 39.62 -11.28
C LYS A 2 -68.32 39.50 -11.78
N THR A 3 -67.44 40.24 -11.13
CA THR A 3 -66.02 40.22 -11.44
C THR A 3 -65.33 39.15 -10.57
N THR A 4 -64.83 38.11 -11.19
CA THR A 4 -64.13 37.02 -10.54
C THR A 4 -62.61 37.37 -10.51
N ILE A 5 -62.06 37.56 -9.32
CA ILE A 5 -60.62 37.78 -9.11
C ILE A 5 -59.99 36.41 -8.93
N VAL A 6 -59.13 36.04 -9.89
CA VAL A 6 -58.26 34.83 -9.79
C VAL A 6 -56.99 35.24 -9.09
N ALA A 7 -56.80 34.73 -7.89
CA ALA A 7 -55.58 34.90 -7.15
C ALA A 7 -54.58 33.86 -7.63
N MET A 8 -53.48 34.33 -8.27
CA MET A 8 -52.38 33.52 -8.74
C MET A 8 -51.36 33.36 -7.57
N MET A 9 -51.36 32.15 -7.01
CA MET A 9 -50.47 31.81 -5.91
C MET A 9 -49.12 31.37 -6.49
N THR A 10 -48.15 32.26 -6.52
CA THR A 10 -46.74 31.93 -6.88
C THR A 10 -46.06 31.25 -5.70
N ALA A 11 -45.85 29.96 -5.81
CA ALA A 11 -45.04 29.19 -4.88
C ALA A 11 -43.54 29.51 -5.11
N LEU A 12 -42.97 30.28 -4.19
CA LEU A 12 -41.52 30.52 -4.15
C LEU A 12 -40.83 29.30 -3.55
N VAL A 13 -40.24 28.46 -4.41
CA VAL A 13 -39.38 27.34 -3.98
C VAL A 13 -38.04 27.93 -3.58
N LEU A 14 -37.80 28.06 -2.28
CA LEU A 14 -36.49 28.34 -1.69
C LEU A 14 -35.65 27.07 -1.77
N SER A 15 -34.80 26.97 -2.79
CA SER A 15 -33.73 25.98 -2.82
C SER A 15 -32.70 26.35 -1.75
N VAL A 16 -32.76 25.69 -0.60
CA VAL A 16 -31.70 25.72 0.40
C VAL A 16 -30.53 24.96 -0.17
N SER A 17 -29.63 25.69 -0.82
CA SER A 17 -28.31 25.22 -1.15
C SER A 17 -27.56 25.00 0.17
N SER A 18 -27.53 23.77 0.66
CA SER A 18 -26.72 23.43 1.81
C SER A 18 -25.24 23.53 1.39
N CYS A 19 -24.64 24.70 1.62
CA CYS A 19 -23.19 24.83 1.66
C CYS A 19 -22.69 23.88 2.76
N ARG A 20 -22.14 22.73 2.39
CA ARG A 20 -21.29 21.96 3.28
C ARG A 20 -20.06 22.82 3.55
N VAL A 21 -20.03 23.49 4.67
CA VAL A 21 -18.81 24.05 5.23
C VAL A 21 -17.99 22.85 5.67
N SER A 22 -17.06 22.41 4.85
CA SER A 22 -16.01 21.48 5.23
C SER A 22 -15.07 22.25 6.17
N LEU A 23 -15.33 22.13 7.47
CA LEU A 23 -14.35 22.50 8.48
C LEU A 23 -13.20 21.48 8.32
N GLY A 24 -12.11 21.94 7.72
CA GLY A 24 -10.90 21.15 7.51
C GLY A 24 -10.24 20.75 8.82
N ASN A 25 -10.74 19.71 9.45
CA ASN A 25 -9.96 18.90 10.34
C ASN A 25 -9.20 17.92 9.44
N GLY A 26 -7.88 17.95 9.47
CA GLY A 26 -6.96 17.25 8.57
C GLY A 26 -6.97 15.71 8.65
N PHE A 27 -8.14 15.11 8.76
CA PHE A 27 -8.37 13.68 8.63
C PHE A 27 -9.13 13.46 7.33
N SER A 28 -8.49 12.75 6.40
CA SER A 28 -9.18 12.26 5.21
C SER A 28 -10.35 11.37 5.65
N GLU A 29 -11.52 11.56 5.02
CA GLU A 29 -12.66 10.66 5.22
C GLU A 29 -12.24 9.24 4.83
N ARG A 30 -12.58 8.25 5.67
CA ARG A 30 -12.29 6.85 5.38
C ARG A 30 -13.09 6.41 4.16
N ILE A 31 -12.41 5.79 3.22
CA ILE A 31 -13.05 5.15 2.06
C ILE A 31 -13.50 3.76 2.51
N GLU A 32 -14.82 3.53 2.58
CA GLU A 32 -15.36 2.23 2.94
C GLU A 32 -15.07 1.20 1.85
N PRO A 33 -14.64 -0.03 2.21
CA PRO A 33 -14.37 -1.09 1.24
C PRO A 33 -15.66 -1.60 0.60
N SER A 34 -15.62 -1.87 -0.71
CA SER A 34 -16.66 -2.67 -1.35
C SER A 34 -16.57 -4.14 -0.91
N GLU A 35 -17.66 -4.89 -1.04
CA GLU A 35 -17.69 -6.32 -0.75
C GLU A 35 -17.00 -7.17 -1.83
N ASN A 36 -16.74 -6.60 -3.01
CA ASN A 36 -16.18 -7.30 -4.15
C ASN A 36 -14.66 -7.25 -4.15
N ILE A 37 -14.01 -8.35 -3.76
CA ILE A 37 -12.55 -8.47 -3.78
C ILE A 37 -12.11 -8.92 -5.17
N VAL A 38 -11.24 -8.15 -5.78
CA VAL A 38 -10.67 -8.42 -7.11
C VAL A 38 -9.15 -8.55 -7.06
N LYS A 39 -8.57 -9.10 -8.13
CA LYS A 39 -7.12 -9.22 -8.31
C LYS A 39 -6.69 -8.47 -9.56
N ALA A 40 -5.86 -7.47 -9.39
CA ALA A 40 -5.20 -6.75 -10.46
C ALA A 40 -3.73 -7.18 -10.57
N LYS A 41 -3.21 -7.26 -11.81
CA LYS A 41 -1.83 -7.66 -12.08
C LYS A 41 -1.10 -6.53 -12.80
N TYR A 42 0.09 -6.23 -12.33
CA TYR A 42 0.95 -5.17 -12.84
C TYR A 42 2.28 -5.80 -13.24
N PRO A 43 2.50 -6.10 -14.55
CA PRO A 43 3.81 -6.50 -15.05
C PRO A 43 4.83 -5.39 -14.76
N GLN A 44 6.03 -5.77 -14.34
CA GLN A 44 7.11 -4.85 -14.01
C GLN A 44 8.37 -5.21 -14.81
N GLU A 45 9.21 -4.23 -15.06
CA GLU A 45 10.60 -4.48 -15.43
C GLU A 45 11.36 -5.04 -14.23
N ALA A 46 12.61 -5.47 -14.42
CA ALA A 46 13.40 -6.02 -13.32
C ALA A 46 13.67 -4.97 -12.24
N PHE A 47 13.54 -5.37 -10.99
CA PHE A 47 13.91 -4.59 -9.81
C PHE A 47 14.42 -5.54 -8.72
N ASP A 48 15.20 -5.02 -7.79
CA ASP A 48 15.69 -5.72 -6.62
C ASP A 48 15.52 -4.91 -5.32
N LYS A 49 15.01 -3.69 -5.43
CA LYS A 49 14.66 -2.83 -4.31
C LYS A 49 13.16 -2.61 -4.23
N ILE A 50 12.63 -2.58 -3.02
CA ILE A 50 11.20 -2.39 -2.73
C ILE A 50 11.07 -1.30 -1.67
N ASP A 51 10.35 -0.23 -2.00
CA ASP A 51 10.00 0.85 -1.08
C ASP A 51 8.48 0.90 -0.88
N ASN A 52 8.02 0.71 0.36
CA ASN A 52 6.61 0.64 0.71
C ASN A 52 6.14 1.85 1.51
N HIS A 53 5.15 2.56 0.99
CA HIS A 53 4.47 3.69 1.63
C HIS A 53 2.98 3.45 1.91
N VAL A 54 2.47 2.25 1.64
CA VAL A 54 1.04 1.94 1.78
C VAL A 54 0.76 1.07 3.00
N VAL A 55 -0.51 0.68 3.15
CA VAL A 55 -0.99 -0.17 4.23
C VAL A 55 -1.40 -1.54 3.70
N GLY A 56 -1.30 -2.59 4.52
CA GLY A 56 -1.79 -3.92 4.17
C GLY A 56 -0.81 -5.06 4.42
N LYS A 57 -1.03 -6.18 3.75
CA LYS A 57 -0.13 -7.33 3.79
C LYS A 57 0.68 -7.40 2.51
N ILE A 58 2.00 -7.51 2.64
CA ILE A 58 2.91 -7.63 1.50
C ILE A 58 3.63 -8.97 1.58
N GLN A 59 3.47 -9.78 0.55
CA GLN A 59 4.22 -11.01 0.38
C GLN A 59 5.24 -10.83 -0.73
N VAL A 60 6.52 -10.96 -0.40
CA VAL A 60 7.61 -10.95 -1.38
C VAL A 60 7.98 -12.38 -1.74
N VAL A 61 8.11 -12.66 -3.02
CA VAL A 61 8.40 -13.98 -3.56
C VAL A 61 9.57 -13.88 -4.54
N GLN A 62 10.67 -14.58 -4.24
CA GLN A 62 11.77 -14.70 -5.19
C GLN A 62 11.31 -15.54 -6.39
N SER A 63 11.19 -14.91 -7.56
CA SER A 63 10.65 -15.55 -8.75
C SER A 63 11.68 -16.47 -9.40
N LYS A 64 11.23 -17.67 -9.82
CA LYS A 64 12.07 -18.66 -10.52
C LYS A 64 12.05 -18.48 -12.04
N ASP A 65 11.13 -17.67 -12.56
CA ASP A 65 10.93 -17.43 -13.99
C ASP A 65 11.65 -16.17 -14.51
N ASN A 66 12.46 -15.53 -13.65
CA ASN A 66 13.18 -14.29 -13.94
C ASN A 66 12.27 -13.13 -14.39
N LYS A 67 11.00 -13.14 -13.95
CA LYS A 67 10.04 -12.07 -14.25
C LYS A 67 9.62 -11.35 -13.00
N SER A 68 9.53 -10.04 -13.13
CA SER A 68 9.02 -9.18 -12.08
C SER A 68 7.57 -8.81 -12.33
N ARG A 69 6.75 -8.84 -11.28
CA ARG A 69 5.33 -8.48 -11.33
C ARG A 69 4.78 -8.20 -9.95
N VAL A 70 3.76 -7.40 -9.89
CA VAL A 70 2.97 -7.18 -8.69
C VAL A 70 1.55 -7.69 -8.91
N THR A 71 0.95 -8.30 -7.91
CA THR A 71 -0.46 -8.65 -7.87
C THR A 71 -1.08 -8.01 -6.64
N LEU A 72 -2.07 -7.14 -6.84
CA LEU A 72 -2.87 -6.53 -5.80
C LEU A 72 -4.20 -7.28 -5.67
N SER A 73 -4.54 -7.75 -4.48
CA SER A 73 -5.85 -8.27 -4.13
C SER A 73 -6.48 -7.32 -3.12
N ALA A 74 -7.58 -6.67 -3.49
CA ALA A 74 -8.23 -5.66 -2.68
C ALA A 74 -9.71 -5.49 -3.09
N PRO A 75 -10.54 -4.78 -2.30
CA PRO A 75 -11.83 -4.28 -2.76
C PRO A 75 -11.71 -3.57 -4.10
N ASP A 76 -12.67 -3.77 -5.01
CA ASP A 76 -12.59 -3.24 -6.38
C ASP A 76 -12.48 -1.71 -6.41
N ASN A 77 -13.11 -1.01 -5.48
CA ASN A 77 -13.02 0.44 -5.33
C ASN A 77 -11.67 0.93 -4.74
N TYR A 78 -10.80 0.01 -4.31
CA TYR A 78 -9.45 0.35 -3.83
C TYR A 78 -8.37 0.20 -4.89
N ILE A 79 -8.63 -0.53 -5.97
CA ILE A 79 -7.61 -0.87 -6.99
C ILE A 79 -6.92 0.37 -7.56
N GLU A 80 -7.68 1.41 -7.88
CA GLU A 80 -7.16 2.65 -8.46
C GLU A 80 -6.48 3.58 -7.44
N LEU A 81 -6.57 3.24 -6.15
CA LEU A 81 -5.89 3.99 -5.09
C LEU A 81 -4.40 3.66 -4.98
N PHE A 82 -3.96 2.55 -5.58
CA PHE A 82 -2.58 2.09 -5.49
C PHE A 82 -1.81 2.38 -6.78
N GLU A 83 -0.59 2.84 -6.65
CA GLU A 83 0.37 3.01 -7.73
C GLU A 83 1.61 2.16 -7.45
N PHE A 84 2.12 1.53 -8.51
CA PHE A 84 3.35 0.73 -8.51
C PHE A 84 4.29 1.32 -9.54
N LYS A 85 5.29 2.08 -9.10
CA LYS A 85 6.27 2.75 -9.96
C LYS A 85 7.59 2.03 -9.87
N ASN A 86 8.10 1.58 -11.01
CA ASN A 86 9.45 1.00 -11.11
C ASN A 86 10.37 1.99 -11.80
N LYS A 87 11.39 2.40 -11.09
CA LYS A 87 12.39 3.32 -11.62
C LYS A 87 13.78 2.94 -11.10
N ASP A 88 14.74 2.85 -11.99
CA ASP A 88 16.16 2.60 -11.67
C ASP A 88 16.38 1.33 -10.82
N GLY A 89 15.53 0.28 -11.01
CA GLY A 89 15.60 -0.98 -10.27
C GLY A 89 14.90 -0.98 -8.90
N GLU A 90 14.15 0.07 -8.58
CA GLU A 90 13.38 0.22 -7.36
C GLU A 90 11.87 0.22 -7.66
N LEU A 91 11.13 -0.63 -6.96
CA LEU A 91 9.67 -0.66 -6.96
C LEU A 91 9.15 0.20 -5.80
N ASP A 92 8.65 1.39 -6.13
CA ASP A 92 7.93 2.27 -5.21
C ASP A 92 6.43 1.91 -5.19
N ILE A 93 5.91 1.61 -4.00
CA ILE A 93 4.52 1.24 -3.74
C ILE A 93 3.88 2.36 -2.95
N GLN A 94 3.03 3.13 -3.61
CA GLN A 94 2.42 4.31 -3.01
C GLN A 94 0.93 4.41 -3.30
N PHE A 95 0.25 5.31 -2.59
CA PHE A 95 -1.10 5.69 -2.96
C PHE A 95 -1.07 6.75 -4.07
N ALA A 96 -2.06 6.69 -4.97
CA ALA A 96 -2.26 7.68 -6.03
C ALA A 96 -2.55 9.09 -5.49
N ASP A 97 -3.10 9.19 -4.28
CA ASP A 97 -3.34 10.44 -3.56
C ASP A 97 -2.73 10.36 -2.15
N ARG A 98 -2.25 11.49 -1.64
CA ARG A 98 -1.65 11.58 -0.29
C ARG A 98 -2.65 11.44 0.85
N ASN A 99 -3.94 11.61 0.58
CA ASN A 99 -5.01 11.62 1.57
C ASN A 99 -5.86 10.35 1.54
N VAL A 100 -5.28 9.21 1.19
CA VAL A 100 -5.97 7.93 1.19
C VAL A 100 -6.06 7.39 2.62
N ASN A 101 -7.28 7.11 3.07
CA ASN A 101 -7.58 6.46 4.35
C ASN A 101 -8.50 5.27 4.08
N ILE A 102 -7.96 4.05 4.18
CA ILE A 102 -8.64 2.80 3.86
C ILE A 102 -8.52 1.78 4.99
N ASP A 103 -9.36 0.75 4.92
CA ASP A 103 -9.22 -0.46 5.72
C ASP A 103 -8.24 -1.42 5.03
N ALA A 104 -7.17 -1.78 5.74
CA ALA A 104 -6.13 -2.64 5.21
C ALA A 104 -6.42 -4.15 5.32
N ASP A 105 -7.47 -4.57 6.02
CA ASP A 105 -7.73 -5.98 6.33
C ASP A 105 -7.86 -6.86 5.10
N ASN A 106 -8.40 -6.31 4.01
CA ASN A 106 -8.61 -7.00 2.74
C ASN A 106 -7.60 -6.60 1.65
N VAL A 107 -6.50 -5.95 2.03
CA VAL A 107 -5.44 -5.55 1.08
C VAL A 107 -4.27 -6.51 1.18
N THR A 108 -3.96 -7.17 0.08
CA THR A 108 -2.80 -8.05 -0.05
C THR A 108 -2.06 -7.75 -1.34
N ILE A 109 -0.77 -7.44 -1.22
CA ILE A 109 0.14 -7.20 -2.34
C ILE A 109 1.12 -8.36 -2.41
N ILE A 110 1.20 -9.03 -3.56
CA ILE A 110 2.19 -10.08 -3.81
C ILE A 110 3.18 -9.57 -4.85
N ILE A 111 4.44 -9.51 -4.46
CA ILE A 111 5.55 -9.00 -5.27
C ILE A 111 6.40 -10.17 -5.69
N TYR A 112 6.61 -10.33 -6.98
CA TYR A 112 7.52 -11.32 -7.55
C TYR A 112 8.70 -10.60 -8.19
N THR A 113 9.90 -10.97 -7.81
CA THR A 113 11.14 -10.48 -8.41
C THR A 113 12.24 -11.55 -8.34
N PRO A 114 13.16 -11.62 -9.31
CA PRO A 114 14.25 -12.59 -9.29
C PRO A 114 15.22 -12.42 -8.13
N ASN A 115 15.44 -11.20 -7.69
CA ASN A 115 16.32 -10.86 -6.59
C ASN A 115 15.71 -9.80 -5.69
N VAL A 116 16.17 -9.76 -4.44
CA VAL A 116 15.87 -8.68 -3.48
C VAL A 116 17.16 -8.31 -2.79
N SER A 117 17.55 -7.05 -2.89
CA SER A 117 18.72 -6.47 -2.22
C SER A 117 18.32 -5.47 -1.12
N GLU A 118 17.13 -4.86 -1.23
CA GLU A 118 16.67 -3.87 -0.27
C GLU A 118 15.15 -3.92 -0.11
N ILE A 119 14.67 -3.83 1.14
CA ILE A 119 13.26 -3.62 1.45
C ILE A 119 13.14 -2.49 2.47
N GLU A 120 12.52 -1.40 2.07
CA GLU A 120 12.17 -0.29 2.94
C GLU A 120 10.66 -0.26 3.21
N ASN A 121 10.28 0.00 4.47
CA ASN A 121 8.90 0.19 4.88
C ASN A 121 8.77 1.50 5.66
N SER A 122 8.10 2.45 5.08
CA SER A 122 7.66 3.69 5.74
C SER A 122 6.14 3.74 5.93
N GLY A 123 5.41 2.77 5.37
CA GLY A 123 3.97 2.60 5.48
C GLY A 123 3.52 1.84 6.74
N ALA A 124 2.32 1.27 6.69
CA ALA A 124 1.79 0.43 7.75
C ALA A 124 1.45 -0.97 7.20
N ALA A 125 2.48 -1.79 7.01
CA ALA A 125 2.37 -3.08 6.35
C ALA A 125 3.09 -4.20 7.09
N ASP A 126 2.47 -5.39 7.09
CA ASP A 126 3.15 -6.63 7.46
C ASP A 126 3.79 -7.23 6.21
N ILE A 127 5.11 -7.37 6.23
CA ILE A 127 5.90 -7.86 5.10
C ILE A 127 6.41 -9.26 5.40
N CYS A 128 6.09 -10.22 4.54
CA CYS A 128 6.55 -11.60 4.69
C CYS A 128 7.27 -12.10 3.44
N MET A 129 8.25 -13.00 3.66
CA MET A 129 9.02 -13.69 2.64
C MET A 129 9.41 -15.08 3.12
N ASP A 130 9.05 -16.11 2.37
CA ASP A 130 9.27 -17.50 2.80
C ASP A 130 10.71 -17.99 2.50
N GLU A 131 11.31 -17.54 1.41
CA GLU A 131 12.64 -17.97 0.97
C GLU A 131 13.32 -16.86 0.19
N LEU A 132 14.60 -16.59 0.49
CA LEU A 132 15.45 -15.68 -0.27
C LEU A 132 16.89 -16.19 -0.29
N THR A 133 17.48 -16.15 -1.48
CA THR A 133 18.93 -16.28 -1.66
C THR A 133 19.42 -15.06 -2.41
N THR A 134 20.29 -14.28 -1.77
CA THR A 134 20.85 -13.04 -2.34
C THR A 134 22.28 -12.85 -1.83
N ASP A 135 23.04 -11.95 -2.43
CA ASP A 135 24.36 -11.59 -1.93
C ASP A 135 24.27 -10.65 -0.73
N GLU A 136 23.51 -9.58 -0.87
CA GLU A 136 23.29 -8.58 0.18
C GLU A 136 21.80 -8.34 0.35
N LEU A 137 21.39 -8.17 1.61
CA LEU A 137 20.02 -7.80 1.97
C LEU A 137 20.05 -6.66 2.99
N GLU A 138 19.43 -5.55 2.63
CA GLU A 138 19.18 -4.43 3.53
C GLU A 138 17.69 -4.32 3.85
N ILE A 139 17.35 -4.21 5.14
CA ILE A 139 15.97 -4.04 5.60
C ILE A 139 15.90 -2.76 6.43
N LYS A 140 15.03 -1.85 6.01
CA LYS A 140 14.75 -0.59 6.70
C LYS A 140 13.29 -0.53 7.12
N ASN A 141 13.02 -0.37 8.41
CA ASN A 141 11.66 -0.16 8.89
C ASN A 141 11.57 1.16 9.67
N SER A 142 10.99 2.16 9.06
CA SER A 142 10.63 3.43 9.70
C SER A 142 9.12 3.57 9.95
N GLY A 143 8.33 2.69 9.37
CA GLY A 143 6.88 2.62 9.47
C GLY A 143 6.35 1.75 10.61
N VAL A 144 5.16 1.21 10.42
CA VAL A 144 4.50 0.30 11.36
C VAL A 144 4.31 -1.06 10.72
N GLY A 145 4.52 -2.15 11.46
CA GLY A 145 4.26 -3.51 11.00
C GLY A 145 5.37 -4.49 11.29
N ALA A 146 5.15 -5.73 10.92
CA ALA A 146 6.07 -6.81 11.17
C ALA A 146 6.76 -7.27 9.88
N PHE A 147 8.08 -7.51 9.96
CA PHE A 147 8.81 -8.27 8.95
C PHE A 147 8.97 -9.72 9.43
N LYS A 148 8.58 -10.66 8.60
CA LYS A 148 8.75 -12.08 8.85
C LYS A 148 9.38 -12.74 7.64
N MET A 149 10.64 -13.12 7.77
CA MET A 149 11.40 -13.78 6.73
C MET A 149 11.89 -15.13 7.21
N ALA A 150 11.55 -16.17 6.48
CA ALA A 150 12.05 -17.53 6.72
C ALA A 150 13.05 -17.91 5.62
N LYS A 151 14.02 -18.76 5.96
CA LYS A 151 15.02 -19.33 5.02
C LYS A 151 15.78 -18.30 4.19
N VAL A 152 16.25 -17.23 4.82
CA VAL A 152 17.13 -16.25 4.17
C VAL A 152 18.54 -16.80 4.11
N THR A 153 19.15 -16.74 2.94
CA THR A 153 20.58 -17.00 2.74
C THR A 153 21.19 -15.77 2.08
N ALA A 154 22.04 -15.07 2.80
CA ALA A 154 22.72 -13.87 2.32
C ALA A 154 24.18 -13.88 2.76
N ARG A 155 25.06 -13.26 1.99
CA ARG A 155 26.44 -13.01 2.45
C ARG A 155 26.43 -11.91 3.50
N LYS A 156 25.69 -10.82 3.25
CA LYS A 156 25.56 -9.66 4.16
C LYS A 156 24.10 -9.35 4.44
N LEU A 157 23.80 -9.09 5.71
CA LEU A 157 22.47 -8.69 6.20
C LEU A 157 22.59 -7.42 7.04
N ASP A 158 21.96 -6.34 6.59
CA ASP A 158 21.83 -5.08 7.33
C ASP A 158 20.37 -4.86 7.71
N VAL A 159 20.09 -4.61 8.97
CA VAL A 159 18.74 -4.36 9.47
C VAL A 159 18.71 -3.06 10.27
N SER A 160 17.87 -2.14 9.87
CA SER A 160 17.65 -0.85 10.53
C SER A 160 16.17 -0.70 10.90
N CYS A 161 15.89 -0.40 12.18
CA CYS A 161 14.55 -0.25 12.69
C CYS A 161 14.43 1.03 13.53
N SER A 162 13.67 2.00 13.04
CA SER A 162 13.28 3.20 13.79
C SER A 162 11.77 3.33 13.97
N GLY A 163 11.02 2.45 13.34
CA GLY A 163 9.56 2.40 13.39
C GLY A 163 9.00 1.56 14.54
N VAL A 164 7.74 1.17 14.42
CA VAL A 164 7.02 0.35 15.40
C VAL A 164 6.71 -1.02 14.82
N GLY A 165 7.19 -2.08 15.48
CA GLY A 165 6.91 -3.44 15.02
C GLY A 165 7.98 -4.43 15.42
N SER A 166 8.03 -5.55 14.70
CA SER A 166 9.01 -6.60 14.94
C SER A 166 9.64 -7.04 13.63
N ILE A 167 10.93 -7.37 13.68
CA ILE A 167 11.65 -7.96 12.55
C ILE A 167 12.12 -9.35 12.99
N THR A 168 11.63 -10.38 12.31
CA THR A 168 12.03 -11.77 12.53
C THR A 168 12.62 -12.32 11.24
N ILE A 169 13.90 -12.70 11.27
CA ILE A 169 14.60 -13.26 10.12
C ILE A 169 15.23 -14.57 10.56
N GLU A 170 14.89 -15.65 9.88
CA GLU A 170 15.49 -16.97 10.07
C GLU A 170 16.31 -17.34 8.84
N GLY A 171 17.56 -17.75 9.04
CA GLY A 171 18.42 -18.08 7.90
C GLY A 171 19.89 -18.21 8.21
N LYS A 172 20.71 -17.96 7.21
CA LYS A 172 22.17 -18.00 7.29
C LYS A 172 22.74 -16.75 6.64
N THR A 173 23.72 -16.15 7.32
CA THR A 173 24.49 -15.03 6.79
C THR A 173 25.93 -15.12 7.27
N ASP A 174 26.87 -14.59 6.50
CA ASP A 174 28.27 -14.49 6.91
C ASP A 174 28.51 -13.26 7.78
N GLU A 175 27.81 -12.15 7.46
CA GLU A 175 27.90 -10.89 8.18
C GLU A 175 26.50 -10.37 8.50
N ALA A 176 26.27 -9.85 9.71
CA ALA A 176 25.00 -9.24 10.10
C ALA A 176 25.22 -7.99 10.94
N GLU A 177 24.56 -6.89 10.55
CA GLU A 177 24.51 -5.64 11.30
C GLU A 177 23.06 -5.32 11.68
N TYR A 178 22.85 -4.86 12.93
CA TYR A 178 21.52 -4.49 13.43
C TYR A 178 21.59 -3.15 14.13
N SER A 179 20.66 -2.26 13.80
CA SER A 179 20.47 -0.96 14.47
C SER A 179 18.98 -0.71 14.75
N CYS A 180 18.66 -0.31 15.99
CA CYS A 180 17.32 0.04 16.45
C CYS A 180 17.34 1.27 17.35
#